data_c5018fd029e60e4495259d27a1daaba7
#
_entry.id   c5018fd029e60e4495259d27a1daaba7
#
_cell.length_a   1.000
_cell.length_b   1.000
_cell.length_c   1.000
_cell.angle_alpha   90.00
_cell.angle_beta   90.00
_cell.angle_gamma   90.00
#
_symmetry.space_group_name_H-M   'P 1'
#
loop_
_entity.id
_entity.type
_entity.pdbx_description
1 polymer ?
#
loop_
_entity_poly.entity_id
_entity_poly.type
_entity_poly.pdbx_seq_one_letter_code
_entity_poly.pdbx_strand_id
1 'polypeptide(L)'
;MVASSVFAYLAFAATFRGPRKRFWQRMTGTATVLGAASLLSSPTLRRQRPSAGDLALGTAIAAGLYAVFAVGDRAARVVMPNGDQDIGNIYELRRLRPKAELALRLAVVIAPAEELFWRGILQESLSQRYGRTKGAAISAAMYGGAHICTGNPTLVGAATIAGAGWSGLAAAGVPMPALIASHIIWDVWIFLVRPTQPIN
;
A
#
# COMPACT_ATOMS: atom_id res chain seq x y z
N MET A 1 -5.86 1.54 -19.31
CA MET A 1 -4.66 1.86 -18.49
C MET A 1 -4.59 3.33 -18.09
N VAL A 2 -4.46 4.30 -19.03
CA VAL A 2 -4.37 5.73 -18.67
C VAL A 2 -5.57 6.21 -17.84
N ALA A 3 -6.79 5.92 -18.26
CA ALA A 3 -8.00 6.31 -17.53
C ALA A 3 -8.05 5.74 -16.09
N SER A 4 -7.65 4.48 -15.91
CA SER A 4 -7.63 3.84 -14.60
C SER A 4 -6.58 4.46 -13.66
N SER A 5 -5.42 4.84 -14.20
CA SER A 5 -4.37 5.52 -13.43
C SER A 5 -4.79 6.92 -13.02
N VAL A 6 -5.36 7.70 -13.95
CA VAL A 6 -5.89 9.03 -13.67
C VAL A 6 -6.98 8.96 -12.60
N PHE A 7 -7.90 8.00 -12.72
CA PHE A 7 -8.92 7.78 -11.70
C PHE A 7 -8.32 7.46 -10.33
N ALA A 8 -7.33 6.55 -10.25
CA ALA A 8 -6.65 6.22 -9.01
C ALA A 8 -6.02 7.46 -8.36
N TYR A 9 -5.27 8.25 -9.12
CA TYR A 9 -4.66 9.49 -8.62
C TYR A 9 -5.69 10.49 -8.09
N LEU A 10 -6.80 10.71 -8.82
CA LEU A 10 -7.87 11.60 -8.39
C LEU A 10 -8.57 11.08 -7.13
N ALA A 11 -8.81 9.77 -7.04
CA ALA A 11 -9.44 9.15 -5.89
C ALA A 11 -8.54 9.19 -4.63
N PHE A 12 -7.24 8.97 -4.79
CA PHE A 12 -6.26 9.16 -3.72
C PHE A 12 -6.18 10.64 -3.30
N ALA A 13 -6.13 11.57 -4.24
CA ALA A 13 -6.14 13.00 -3.93
C ALA A 13 -7.41 13.40 -3.18
N ALA A 14 -8.58 12.94 -3.59
CA ALA A 14 -9.84 13.18 -2.87
C ALA A 14 -9.83 12.57 -1.46
N THR A 15 -9.19 11.41 -1.30
CA THR A 15 -9.05 10.74 0.01
C THR A 15 -8.18 11.56 0.95
N PHE A 16 -6.98 11.90 0.54
CA PHE A 16 -5.98 12.54 1.40
C PHE A 16 -6.24 14.04 1.65
N ARG A 17 -6.71 14.78 0.64
CA ARG A 17 -7.05 16.22 0.78
C ARG A 17 -8.41 16.48 1.40
N GLY A 18 -9.21 15.46 1.56
CA GLY A 18 -10.53 15.60 2.15
C GLY A 18 -10.54 15.76 3.68
N PRO A 19 -11.71 16.04 4.30
CA PRO A 19 -11.83 16.15 5.74
C PRO A 19 -11.26 14.93 6.47
N ARG A 20 -10.32 15.16 7.39
CA ARG A 20 -9.60 14.11 8.13
C ARG A 20 -10.53 13.11 8.83
N LYS A 21 -11.64 13.57 9.40
CA LYS A 21 -12.66 12.74 10.06
C LYS A 21 -13.28 11.69 9.13
N ARG A 22 -13.27 11.91 7.81
CA ARG A 22 -13.81 11.01 6.78
C ARG A 22 -12.72 10.22 6.03
N PHE A 23 -11.46 10.29 6.47
CA PHE A 23 -10.35 9.63 5.79
C PHE A 23 -10.63 8.14 5.57
N TRP A 24 -10.95 7.41 6.62
CA TRP A 24 -11.16 5.96 6.52
C TRP A 24 -12.33 5.55 5.63
N GLN A 25 -13.45 6.32 5.64
CA GLN A 25 -14.56 6.04 4.73
C GLN A 25 -14.16 6.25 3.27
N ARG A 26 -13.41 7.32 2.97
CA ARG A 26 -12.92 7.60 1.62
C ARG A 26 -11.90 6.59 1.17
N MET A 27 -10.93 6.26 2.02
CA MET A 27 -9.90 5.27 1.72
C MET A 27 -10.54 3.90 1.43
N THR A 28 -11.49 3.47 2.28
CA THR A 28 -12.23 2.23 2.04
C THR A 28 -13.03 2.29 0.74
N GLY A 29 -13.73 3.40 0.47
CA GLY A 29 -14.50 3.58 -0.77
C GLY A 29 -13.62 3.55 -2.01
N THR A 30 -12.49 4.30 -2.00
CA THR A 30 -11.49 4.27 -3.08
C THR A 30 -10.98 2.86 -3.31
N ALA A 31 -10.55 2.18 -2.25
CA ALA A 31 -10.06 0.81 -2.33
C ALA A 31 -11.13 -0.15 -2.86
N THR A 32 -12.38 -0.04 -2.40
CA THR A 32 -13.48 -0.88 -2.88
C THR A 32 -13.67 -0.73 -4.40
N VAL A 33 -13.67 0.51 -4.90
CA VAL A 33 -13.84 0.75 -6.35
C VAL A 33 -12.66 0.20 -7.15
N LEU A 34 -11.42 0.45 -6.70
CA LEU A 34 -10.21 -0.04 -7.38
C LEU A 34 -10.14 -1.59 -7.36
N GLY A 35 -10.41 -2.20 -6.22
CA GLY A 35 -10.41 -3.65 -6.06
C GLY A 35 -11.51 -4.33 -6.89
N ALA A 36 -12.73 -3.80 -6.85
CA ALA A 36 -13.84 -4.32 -7.66
C ALA A 36 -13.53 -4.19 -9.16
N ALA A 37 -13.06 -3.03 -9.61
CA ALA A 37 -12.67 -2.84 -11.01
C ALA A 37 -11.55 -3.80 -11.43
N SER A 38 -10.58 -4.06 -10.55
CA SER A 38 -9.49 -5.01 -10.80
C SER A 38 -10.01 -6.44 -10.96
N LEU A 39 -10.86 -6.89 -10.06
CA LEU A 39 -11.45 -8.22 -10.14
C LEU A 39 -12.36 -8.38 -11.35
N LEU A 40 -13.15 -7.36 -11.71
CA LEU A 40 -14.00 -7.40 -12.90
C LEU A 40 -13.18 -7.45 -14.19
N SER A 41 -12.04 -6.76 -14.23
CA SER A 41 -11.17 -6.67 -15.41
C SER A 41 -10.29 -7.92 -15.62
N SER A 42 -10.02 -8.72 -14.58
CA SER A 42 -9.08 -9.85 -14.66
C SER A 42 -9.68 -11.14 -14.10
N PRO A 43 -10.12 -12.08 -14.98
CA PRO A 43 -10.51 -13.41 -14.55
C PRO A 43 -9.39 -14.19 -13.83
N THR A 44 -8.14 -13.92 -14.17
CA THR A 44 -6.97 -14.55 -13.54
C THR A 44 -6.88 -14.19 -12.06
N LEU A 45 -7.08 -12.92 -11.71
CA LEU A 45 -7.06 -12.48 -10.31
C LEU A 45 -8.19 -13.13 -9.49
N ARG A 46 -9.38 -13.30 -10.09
CA ARG A 46 -10.53 -13.95 -9.41
C ARG A 46 -10.32 -15.43 -9.11
N ARG A 47 -9.48 -16.11 -9.89
CA ARG A 47 -9.25 -17.56 -9.77
C ARG A 47 -8.14 -17.92 -8.80
N GLN A 48 -7.36 -16.94 -8.35
CA GLN A 48 -6.28 -17.19 -7.40
C GLN A 48 -6.85 -17.59 -6.05
N ARG A 49 -6.29 -18.66 -5.49
CA ARG A 49 -6.65 -19.16 -4.17
C ARG A 49 -5.42 -19.10 -3.27
N PRO A 50 -5.54 -18.50 -2.08
CA PRO A 50 -4.43 -18.49 -1.14
C PRO A 50 -4.12 -19.90 -0.64
N SER A 51 -2.83 -20.17 -0.43
CA SER A 51 -2.32 -21.39 0.17
C SER A 51 -1.63 -21.10 1.51
N ALA A 52 -1.36 -22.13 2.31
CA ALA A 52 -0.55 -21.97 3.51
C ALA A 52 0.88 -21.48 3.19
N GLY A 53 1.44 -21.89 2.04
CA GLY A 53 2.72 -21.40 1.56
C GLY A 53 2.72 -19.90 1.25
N ASP A 54 1.62 -19.39 0.65
CA ASP A 54 1.47 -17.95 0.40
C ASP A 54 1.39 -17.15 1.71
N LEU A 55 0.72 -17.68 2.71
CA LEU A 55 0.65 -17.03 4.02
C LEU A 55 2.02 -17.00 4.71
N ALA A 56 2.77 -18.11 4.67
CA ALA A 56 4.12 -18.19 5.25
C ALA A 56 5.07 -17.22 4.53
N LEU A 57 5.05 -17.21 3.18
CA LEU A 57 5.85 -16.28 2.38
C LEU A 57 5.45 -14.83 2.63
N GLY A 58 4.15 -14.53 2.65
CA GLY A 58 3.63 -13.20 2.96
C GLY A 58 4.07 -12.72 4.36
N THR A 59 4.08 -13.61 5.35
CA THR A 59 4.56 -13.29 6.70
C THR A 59 6.05 -12.93 6.70
N ALA A 60 6.88 -13.71 5.99
CA ALA A 60 8.30 -13.44 5.87
C ALA A 60 8.57 -12.09 5.16
N ILE A 61 7.85 -11.81 4.09
CA ILE A 61 7.92 -10.52 3.37
C ILE A 61 7.52 -9.37 4.31
N ALA A 62 6.42 -9.50 5.04
CA ALA A 62 5.95 -8.48 5.97
C ALA A 62 6.98 -8.19 7.07
N ALA A 63 7.62 -9.23 7.61
CA ALA A 63 8.69 -9.08 8.59
C ALA A 63 9.91 -8.34 8.02
N GLY A 64 10.31 -8.67 6.79
CA GLY A 64 11.39 -7.97 6.07
C GLY A 64 11.06 -6.50 5.83
N LEU A 65 9.85 -6.20 5.35
CA LEU A 65 9.39 -4.82 5.18
C LEU A 65 9.35 -4.06 6.50
N TYR A 66 8.86 -4.68 7.58
CA TYR A 66 8.87 -4.05 8.90
C TYR A 66 10.29 -3.67 9.33
N ALA A 67 11.28 -4.54 9.12
CA ALA A 67 12.69 -4.24 9.42
C ALA A 67 13.20 -3.05 8.59
N VAL A 68 12.91 -3.02 7.28
CA VAL A 68 13.26 -1.89 6.39
C VAL A 68 12.65 -0.59 6.92
N PHE A 69 11.37 -0.61 7.29
CA PHE A 69 10.67 0.59 7.78
C PHE A 69 11.12 1.00 9.18
N ALA A 70 11.49 0.07 10.06
CA ALA A 70 12.06 0.39 11.36
C ALA A 70 13.41 1.12 11.24
N VAL A 71 14.21 0.78 10.23
CA VAL A 71 15.45 1.49 9.90
C VAL A 71 15.14 2.83 9.21
N GLY A 72 14.24 2.79 8.22
CA GLY A 72 13.83 3.99 7.45
C GLY A 72 13.21 5.09 8.33
N ASP A 73 12.41 4.70 9.33
CA ASP A 73 11.83 5.62 10.31
C ASP A 73 12.94 6.37 11.10
N ARG A 74 13.95 5.64 11.59
CA ARG A 74 15.08 6.25 12.27
C ARG A 74 15.85 7.20 11.36
N ALA A 75 16.09 6.80 10.11
CA ALA A 75 16.76 7.64 9.14
C ALA A 75 15.94 8.89 8.80
N ALA A 76 14.63 8.75 8.60
CA ALA A 76 13.74 9.88 8.28
C ALA A 76 13.75 10.93 9.39
N ARG A 77 13.77 10.53 10.66
CA ARG A 77 13.85 11.44 11.81
C ARG A 77 15.14 12.27 11.85
N VAL A 78 16.24 11.70 11.32
CA VAL A 78 17.55 12.39 11.30
C VAL A 78 17.69 13.24 10.05
N VAL A 79 17.22 12.77 8.90
CA VAL A 79 17.52 13.37 7.59
C VAL A 79 16.42 14.33 7.12
N MET A 80 15.14 14.04 7.48
CA MET A 80 14.00 14.85 7.04
C MET A 80 13.72 15.97 8.04
N PRO A 81 13.58 17.23 7.60
CA PRO A 81 13.38 18.39 8.50
C PRO A 81 12.16 18.23 9.45
N ASN A 82 11.11 17.55 9.00
CA ASN A 82 9.88 17.33 9.76
C ASN A 82 9.56 15.84 9.95
N GLY A 83 10.56 14.97 9.90
CA GLY A 83 10.37 13.51 9.91
C GLY A 83 9.51 13.00 11.06
N ASP A 84 9.74 13.46 12.29
CA ASP A 84 8.95 13.11 13.47
C ASP A 84 7.49 13.52 13.33
N GLN A 85 7.24 14.74 12.91
CA GLN A 85 5.89 15.29 12.73
C GLN A 85 5.15 14.57 11.61
N ASP A 86 5.82 14.34 10.50
CA ASP A 86 5.28 13.64 9.33
C ASP A 86 4.84 12.22 9.68
N ILE A 87 5.70 11.47 10.39
CA ILE A 87 5.40 10.12 10.86
C ILE A 87 4.26 10.15 11.89
N GLY A 88 4.31 11.09 12.83
CA GLY A 88 3.25 11.30 13.81
C GLY A 88 1.88 11.52 13.17
N ASN A 89 1.82 12.38 12.17
CA ASN A 89 0.59 12.70 11.43
C ASN A 89 -0.04 11.47 10.77
N ILE A 90 0.78 10.52 10.29
CA ILE A 90 0.29 9.26 9.72
C ILE A 90 -0.35 8.41 10.82
N TYR A 91 0.37 8.21 11.92
CA TYR A 91 -0.12 7.36 13.02
C TYR A 91 -1.34 7.95 13.76
N GLU A 92 -1.53 9.25 13.79
CA GLU A 92 -2.72 9.85 14.37
C GLU A 92 -4.03 9.46 13.65
N LEU A 93 -4.00 9.06 12.40
CA LEU A 93 -5.18 8.59 11.67
C LEU A 93 -5.84 7.38 12.36
N ARG A 94 -5.08 6.60 13.12
CA ARG A 94 -5.61 5.45 13.87
C ARG A 94 -6.51 5.84 15.04
N ARG A 95 -6.39 7.09 15.55
CA ARG A 95 -7.26 7.60 16.64
C ARG A 95 -8.68 7.93 16.16
N LEU A 96 -8.90 7.95 14.84
CA LEU A 96 -10.19 8.33 14.24
C LEU A 96 -11.23 7.20 14.29
N ARG A 97 -10.83 5.96 14.55
CA ARG A 97 -11.70 4.77 14.57
C ARG A 97 -11.18 3.73 15.55
N PRO A 98 -12.05 2.81 16.02
CA PRO A 98 -11.62 1.67 16.83
C PRO A 98 -10.58 0.80 16.09
N LYS A 99 -9.58 0.29 16.81
CA LYS A 99 -8.51 -0.53 16.22
C LYS A 99 -9.05 -1.76 15.46
N ALA A 100 -10.08 -2.43 15.99
CA ALA A 100 -10.69 -3.59 15.33
C ALA A 100 -11.34 -3.22 13.99
N GLU A 101 -12.01 -2.06 13.92
CA GLU A 101 -12.56 -1.55 12.66
C GLU A 101 -11.45 -1.26 11.64
N LEU A 102 -10.35 -0.64 12.08
CA LEU A 102 -9.21 -0.35 11.21
C LEU A 102 -8.54 -1.62 10.70
N ALA A 103 -8.32 -2.61 11.58
CA ALA A 103 -7.77 -3.89 11.20
C ALA A 103 -8.63 -4.59 10.13
N LEU A 104 -9.96 -4.57 10.30
CA LEU A 104 -10.89 -5.13 9.32
C LEU A 104 -10.82 -4.39 7.98
N ARG A 105 -10.82 -3.05 7.98
CA ARG A 105 -10.71 -2.25 6.75
C ARG A 105 -9.40 -2.50 6.01
N LEU A 106 -8.29 -2.52 6.72
CA LEU A 106 -6.97 -2.80 6.15
C LEU A 106 -6.90 -4.22 5.60
N ALA A 107 -7.31 -5.22 6.38
CA ALA A 107 -7.15 -6.63 6.02
C ALA A 107 -8.11 -7.09 4.92
N VAL A 108 -9.36 -6.62 4.92
CA VAL A 108 -10.39 -7.15 4.02
C VAL A 108 -10.57 -6.30 2.77
N VAL A 109 -10.29 -5.00 2.85
CA VAL A 109 -10.60 -4.09 1.74
C VAL A 109 -9.34 -3.39 1.21
N ILE A 110 -8.62 -2.63 2.05
CA ILE A 110 -7.62 -1.67 1.58
C ILE A 110 -6.40 -2.39 1.00
N ALA A 111 -5.69 -3.18 1.79
CA ALA A 111 -4.48 -3.86 1.32
C ALA A 111 -4.74 -4.83 0.16
N PRO A 112 -5.81 -5.68 0.17
CA PRO A 112 -6.13 -6.51 -0.99
C PRO A 112 -6.42 -5.70 -2.25
N ALA A 113 -7.21 -4.64 -2.15
CA ALA A 113 -7.57 -3.82 -3.30
C ALA A 113 -6.35 -3.08 -3.89
N GLU A 114 -5.45 -2.61 -3.05
CA GLU A 114 -4.22 -1.95 -3.51
C GLU A 114 -3.32 -2.93 -4.27
N GLU A 115 -3.10 -4.14 -3.77
CA GLU A 115 -2.31 -5.13 -4.49
C GLU A 115 -2.97 -5.55 -5.82
N LEU A 116 -4.28 -5.80 -5.81
CA LEU A 116 -5.02 -6.14 -7.02
C LEU A 116 -4.92 -5.06 -8.09
N PHE A 117 -4.97 -3.79 -7.71
CA PHE A 117 -4.87 -2.69 -8.65
C PHE A 117 -3.43 -2.41 -9.06
N TRP A 118 -2.54 -2.14 -8.10
CA TRP A 118 -1.17 -1.68 -8.39
C TRP A 118 -0.31 -2.78 -9.01
N ARG A 119 -0.38 -4.01 -8.51
CA ARG A 119 0.45 -5.14 -9.00
C ARG A 119 -0.31 -5.98 -10.00
N GLY A 120 -1.61 -6.25 -9.73
CA GLY A 120 -2.42 -7.11 -10.57
C GLY A 120 -2.84 -6.50 -11.90
N ILE A 121 -3.17 -5.21 -11.96
CA ILE A 121 -3.65 -4.54 -13.19
C ILE A 121 -2.59 -3.61 -13.75
N LEU A 122 -2.14 -2.63 -12.96
CA LEU A 122 -1.27 -1.57 -13.48
C LEU A 122 0.11 -2.11 -13.85
N GLN A 123 0.78 -2.77 -12.90
CA GLN A 123 2.12 -3.31 -13.14
C GLN A 123 2.12 -4.37 -14.23
N GLU A 124 1.13 -5.27 -14.24
CA GLU A 124 1.00 -6.28 -15.30
C GLU A 124 0.90 -5.64 -16.68
N SER A 125 0.03 -4.63 -16.84
CA SER A 125 -0.11 -3.89 -18.10
C SER A 125 1.19 -3.15 -18.50
N LEU A 126 1.90 -2.58 -17.53
CA LEU A 126 3.18 -1.92 -17.77
C LEU A 126 4.26 -2.94 -18.14
N SER A 127 4.27 -4.10 -17.51
CA SER A 127 5.22 -5.17 -17.77
C SER A 127 5.04 -5.76 -19.18
N GLN A 128 3.82 -5.90 -19.64
CA GLN A 128 3.51 -6.32 -21.02
C GLN A 128 4.03 -5.30 -22.04
N ARG A 129 3.99 -4.02 -21.74
CA ARG A 129 4.41 -2.96 -22.66
C ARG A 129 5.91 -2.65 -22.62
N TYR A 130 6.52 -2.68 -21.44
CA TYR A 130 7.88 -2.17 -21.23
C TYR A 130 8.86 -3.23 -20.70
N GLY A 131 8.38 -4.45 -20.48
CA GLY A 131 9.13 -5.53 -19.81
C GLY A 131 9.02 -5.47 -18.28
N ARG A 132 9.27 -6.61 -17.65
CA ARG A 132 9.02 -6.82 -16.20
C ARG A 132 9.70 -5.79 -15.30
N THR A 133 10.98 -5.55 -15.51
CA THR A 133 11.78 -4.65 -14.65
C THR A 133 11.33 -3.18 -14.79
N LYS A 134 11.17 -2.71 -16.03
CA LYS A 134 10.71 -1.34 -16.27
C LYS A 134 9.25 -1.16 -15.80
N GLY A 135 8.39 -2.15 -16.05
CA GLY A 135 7.01 -2.14 -15.58
C GLY A 135 6.91 -2.04 -14.04
N ALA A 136 7.74 -2.80 -13.34
CA ALA A 136 7.82 -2.72 -11.88
C ALA A 136 8.32 -1.36 -11.38
N ALA A 137 9.37 -0.82 -11.98
CA ALA A 137 9.92 0.48 -11.61
C ALA A 137 8.90 1.62 -11.81
N ILE A 138 8.20 1.61 -12.96
CA ILE A 138 7.15 2.60 -13.25
C ILE A 138 5.98 2.44 -12.27
N SER A 139 5.54 1.20 -11.99
CA SER A 139 4.46 0.95 -11.03
C SER A 139 4.82 1.44 -9.63
N ALA A 140 6.05 1.18 -9.17
CA ALA A 140 6.55 1.67 -7.88
C ALA A 140 6.56 3.20 -7.81
N ALA A 141 7.05 3.86 -8.85
CA ALA A 141 7.05 5.33 -8.94
C ALA A 141 5.63 5.90 -8.95
N MET A 142 4.69 5.25 -9.64
CA MET A 142 3.29 5.66 -9.67
C MET A 142 2.62 5.46 -8.31
N TYR A 143 2.91 4.36 -7.61
CA TYR A 143 2.38 4.13 -6.26
C TYR A 143 2.84 5.22 -5.29
N GLY A 144 4.15 5.50 -5.23
CA GLY A 144 4.69 6.60 -4.43
C GLY A 144 4.12 7.97 -4.85
N GLY A 145 4.03 8.20 -6.16
CA GLY A 145 3.49 9.43 -6.75
C GLY A 145 2.03 9.71 -6.36
N ALA A 146 1.22 8.68 -6.16
CA ALA A 146 -0.17 8.83 -5.69
C ALA A 146 -0.25 9.46 -4.29
N HIS A 147 0.82 9.40 -3.50
CA HIS A 147 0.91 9.98 -2.16
C HIS A 147 1.41 11.43 -2.13
N ILE A 148 1.86 12.00 -3.27
CA ILE A 148 2.32 13.40 -3.33
C ILE A 148 1.22 14.37 -2.88
N CYS A 149 -0.05 14.04 -3.16
CA CYS A 149 -1.19 14.86 -2.74
C CYS A 149 -1.36 14.99 -1.23
N THR A 150 -0.66 14.20 -0.41
CA THR A 150 -0.70 14.29 1.05
C THR A 150 0.05 15.50 1.59
N GLY A 151 1.01 16.05 0.83
CA GLY A 151 1.94 17.08 1.29
C GLY A 151 2.92 16.59 2.36
N ASN A 152 3.02 15.27 2.57
CA ASN A 152 3.91 14.64 3.55
C ASN A 152 5.04 13.91 2.82
N PRO A 153 6.25 14.51 2.70
CA PRO A 153 7.35 13.93 1.95
C PRO A 153 7.85 12.61 2.55
N THR A 154 7.77 12.45 3.86
CA THR A 154 8.13 11.20 4.54
C THR A 154 7.20 10.06 4.12
N LEU A 155 5.90 10.33 4.01
CA LEU A 155 4.93 9.35 3.51
C LEU A 155 5.15 9.03 2.03
N VAL A 156 5.48 10.02 1.19
CA VAL A 156 5.81 9.79 -0.22
C VAL A 156 7.02 8.87 -0.35
N GLY A 157 8.07 9.13 0.42
CA GLY A 157 9.26 8.29 0.47
C GLY A 157 8.94 6.87 0.95
N ALA A 158 8.20 6.74 2.04
CA ALA A 158 7.75 5.47 2.58
C ALA A 158 6.93 4.66 1.56
N ALA A 159 5.94 5.29 0.93
CA ALA A 159 5.12 4.65 -0.10
C ALA A 159 5.95 4.23 -1.32
N THR A 160 6.93 5.04 -1.73
CA THR A 160 7.83 4.69 -2.84
C THR A 160 8.67 3.46 -2.51
N ILE A 161 9.23 3.37 -1.30
CA ILE A 161 10.03 2.21 -0.83
C ILE A 161 9.14 0.97 -0.74
N ALA A 162 7.96 1.06 -0.14
CA ALA A 162 6.99 -0.05 -0.08
C ALA A 162 6.58 -0.49 -1.48
N GLY A 163 6.26 0.50 -2.33
CA GLY A 163 5.93 0.28 -3.74
C GLY A 163 7.03 -0.46 -4.50
N ALA A 164 8.29 -0.09 -4.30
CA ALA A 164 9.44 -0.74 -4.92
C ALA A 164 9.60 -2.19 -4.41
N GLY A 165 9.42 -2.42 -3.11
CA GLY A 165 9.46 -3.75 -2.51
C GLY A 165 8.41 -4.68 -3.13
N TRP A 166 7.13 -4.35 -3.04
CA TRP A 166 6.06 -5.18 -3.59
C TRP A 166 6.11 -5.30 -5.11
N SER A 167 6.45 -4.20 -5.84
CA SER A 167 6.58 -4.26 -7.30
C SER A 167 7.77 -5.13 -7.74
N GLY A 168 8.88 -5.08 -7.02
CA GLY A 168 10.03 -5.95 -7.26
C GLY A 168 9.69 -7.42 -7.00
N LEU A 169 9.02 -7.73 -5.90
CA LEU A 169 8.57 -9.08 -5.56
C LEU A 169 7.58 -9.62 -6.59
N ALA A 170 6.60 -8.81 -7.04
CA ALA A 170 5.70 -9.20 -8.12
C ALA A 170 6.46 -9.48 -9.43
N ALA A 171 7.43 -8.64 -9.79
CA ALA A 171 8.29 -8.86 -10.94
C ALA A 171 9.17 -10.11 -10.77
N ALA A 172 9.56 -10.49 -9.58
CA ALA A 172 10.26 -11.74 -9.28
C ALA A 172 9.37 -12.99 -9.34
N GLY A 173 8.05 -12.81 -9.49
CA GLY A 173 7.09 -13.92 -9.63
C GLY A 173 6.46 -14.35 -8.30
N VAL A 174 6.53 -13.53 -7.26
CA VAL A 174 5.81 -13.81 -6.00
C VAL A 174 4.30 -13.82 -6.28
N PRO A 175 3.57 -14.86 -5.84
CA PRO A 175 2.13 -14.97 -6.08
C PRO A 175 1.34 -13.83 -5.45
N MET A 176 0.28 -13.38 -6.14
CA MET A 176 -0.60 -12.31 -5.63
C MET A 176 -1.18 -12.60 -4.23
N PRO A 177 -1.61 -13.82 -3.87
CA PRO A 177 -2.05 -14.10 -2.51
C PRO A 177 -0.97 -13.85 -1.45
N ALA A 178 0.31 -14.13 -1.75
CA ALA A 178 1.42 -13.85 -0.85
C ALA A 178 1.70 -12.34 -0.73
N LEU A 179 1.59 -11.59 -1.83
CA LEU A 179 1.70 -10.12 -1.82
C LEU A 179 0.58 -9.50 -0.97
N ILE A 180 -0.67 -9.93 -1.19
CA ILE A 180 -1.82 -9.48 -0.40
C ILE A 180 -1.63 -9.82 1.08
N ALA A 181 -1.24 -11.05 1.41
CA ALA A 181 -0.99 -11.46 2.79
C ALA A 181 0.11 -10.61 3.43
N SER A 182 1.20 -10.34 2.71
CA SER A 182 2.30 -9.49 3.21
C SER A 182 1.85 -8.07 3.49
N HIS A 183 1.04 -7.47 2.62
CA HIS A 183 0.53 -6.12 2.79
C HIS A 183 -0.43 -6.03 3.98
N ILE A 184 -1.36 -6.97 4.10
CA ILE A 184 -2.28 -7.05 5.23
C ILE A 184 -1.51 -7.13 6.55
N ILE A 185 -0.58 -8.09 6.65
CA ILE A 185 0.19 -8.34 7.89
C ILE A 185 1.03 -7.10 8.22
N TRP A 186 1.71 -6.53 7.23
CA TRP A 186 2.55 -5.35 7.42
C TRP A 186 1.74 -4.14 7.87
N ASP A 187 0.62 -3.81 7.20
CA ASP A 187 -0.26 -2.70 7.56
C ASP A 187 -0.80 -2.83 8.97
N VAL A 188 -1.39 -3.99 9.29
CA VAL A 188 -1.96 -4.22 10.62
C VAL A 188 -0.88 -4.15 11.69
N TRP A 189 0.28 -4.75 11.43
CA TRP A 189 1.38 -4.79 12.39
C TRP A 189 1.97 -3.41 12.65
N ILE A 190 2.46 -2.74 11.60
CA ILE A 190 3.16 -1.45 11.75
C ILE A 190 2.22 -0.32 12.18
N PHE A 191 0.95 -0.38 11.76
CA PHE A 191 0.02 0.71 12.03
C PHE A 191 -0.76 0.53 13.34
N LEU A 192 -1.13 -0.71 13.72
CA LEU A 192 -2.03 -0.96 14.85
C LEU A 192 -1.37 -1.69 16.02
N VAL A 193 -0.42 -2.60 15.76
CA VAL A 193 0.16 -3.48 16.79
C VAL A 193 1.45 -2.90 17.32
N ARG A 194 2.43 -2.65 16.45
CA ARG A 194 3.77 -2.18 16.83
C ARG A 194 4.24 -1.04 15.91
N PRO A 195 3.70 0.16 16.10
CA PRO A 195 4.18 1.34 15.38
C PRO A 195 5.67 1.56 15.64
N THR A 196 6.37 2.09 14.64
CA THR A 196 7.78 2.48 14.79
C THR A 196 7.94 3.71 15.67
N GLN A 197 6.86 4.46 15.90
CA GLN A 197 6.82 5.60 16.81
C GLN A 197 6.07 5.24 18.10
N PRO A 198 6.63 5.51 19.30
CA PRO A 198 5.87 5.46 20.54
C PRO A 198 4.67 6.42 20.45
N ILE A 199 3.54 5.99 20.98
CA ILE A 199 2.34 6.80 21.04
C ILE A 199 2.27 7.34 22.46
N ASN A 200 2.52 8.61 22.60
CA ASN A 200 2.24 9.34 23.83
C ASN A 200 0.75 9.56 23.98
#